data_4b428331550546f028eb6b2deb5545ab
#
_entry.id   4b428331550546f028eb6b2deb5545ab
#
_cell.length_a   1.000
_cell.length_b   1.000
_cell.length_c   1.000
_cell.angle_alpha   90.00
_cell.angle_beta   90.00
_cell.angle_gamma   90.00
#
_symmetry.space_group_name_H-M   'P 1'
#
loop_
_entity.id
_entity.type
_entity.pdbx_description
1 polymer ?
#
loop_
_entity_poly.entity_id
_entity_poly.type
_entity_poly.pdbx_seq_one_letter_code
_entity_poly.pdbx_strand_id
1 'polypeptide(L)'
;MSEQIRVDEFLTSLLTICRPLASFEMPLLDAHGATLADDVYAGERLVMHSGVRIRATHIGLAASIGLGHLPTRPHTRVVVLSAGSDLVEPGKLLAGNEEYETNSWLLTTAVREAGAVGYRVHSIPDDEEELKAVIEDQLVRADLVVVSGERGDDSFDLITRTLSTLGEITTVDLAVEN
;
A
#
# COMPACT_ATOMS: atom_id res chain seq x y z
N MET A 1 -29.19 7.20 -9.51
CA MET A 1 -28.19 6.39 -10.25
C MET A 1 -26.88 7.09 -10.02
N SER A 2 -25.98 6.48 -9.24
CA SER A 2 -24.63 7.01 -9.12
C SER A 2 -23.94 6.88 -10.49
N GLU A 3 -23.29 7.94 -10.92
CA GLU A 3 -22.52 7.95 -12.16
C GLU A 3 -21.32 7.00 -11.95
N GLN A 4 -21.26 5.95 -12.76
CA GLN A 4 -20.13 5.01 -12.71
C GLN A 4 -18.92 5.65 -13.37
N ILE A 5 -17.78 5.64 -12.69
CA ILE A 5 -16.51 6.18 -13.18
C ILE A 5 -15.70 5.03 -13.81
N ARG A 6 -15.02 5.31 -14.92
CA ARG A 6 -14.10 4.35 -15.54
C ARG A 6 -12.88 4.12 -14.66
N VAL A 7 -12.35 2.90 -14.69
CA VAL A 7 -11.19 2.49 -13.89
C VAL A 7 -9.96 3.38 -14.16
N ASP A 8 -9.70 3.74 -15.43
CA ASP A 8 -8.57 4.58 -15.81
C ASP A 8 -8.71 6.04 -15.31
N GLU A 9 -9.93 6.59 -15.31
CA GLU A 9 -10.23 7.90 -14.76
C GLU A 9 -10.06 7.92 -13.23
N PHE A 10 -10.56 6.89 -12.55
CA PHE A 10 -10.39 6.75 -11.11
C PHE A 10 -8.92 6.57 -10.71
N LEU A 11 -8.17 5.74 -11.44
CA LEU A 11 -6.73 5.58 -11.23
C LEU A 11 -6.00 6.93 -11.37
N THR A 12 -6.35 7.71 -12.39
CA THR A 12 -5.78 9.04 -12.58
C THR A 12 -6.07 9.95 -11.39
N SER A 13 -7.30 9.94 -10.87
CA SER A 13 -7.68 10.72 -9.69
C SER A 13 -6.90 10.30 -8.44
N LEU A 14 -6.74 9.00 -8.20
CA LEU A 14 -5.92 8.48 -7.08
C LEU A 14 -4.46 8.94 -7.18
N LEU A 15 -3.87 8.90 -8.37
CA LEU A 15 -2.48 9.32 -8.57
C LEU A 15 -2.26 10.82 -8.31
N THR A 16 -3.31 11.66 -8.42
CA THR A 16 -3.19 13.08 -8.05
C THR A 16 -3.12 13.30 -6.54
N ILE A 17 -3.69 12.39 -5.76
CA ILE A 17 -3.69 12.46 -4.29
C ILE A 17 -2.39 11.86 -3.73
N CYS A 18 -1.87 10.81 -4.37
CA CYS A 18 -0.64 10.16 -3.96
C CYS A 18 0.58 11.06 -4.17
N ARG A 19 1.31 11.34 -3.09
CA ARG A 19 2.56 12.10 -3.15
C ARG A 19 3.74 11.16 -2.92
N PRO A 20 4.88 11.38 -3.62
CA PRO A 20 6.09 10.64 -3.34
C PRO A 20 6.50 10.81 -1.87
N LEU A 21 6.93 9.74 -1.22
CA LEU A 21 7.49 9.78 0.13
C LEU A 21 8.74 10.67 0.17
N ALA A 22 9.04 11.26 1.32
CA ALA A 22 10.22 12.07 1.52
C ALA A 22 11.49 11.26 1.23
N SER A 23 12.47 11.90 0.59
CA SER A 23 13.77 11.28 0.33
C SER A 23 14.69 11.37 1.55
N PHE A 24 15.63 10.44 1.64
CA PHE A 24 16.72 10.47 2.63
C PHE A 24 17.97 9.78 2.06
N GLU A 25 19.13 10.14 2.61
CA GLU A 25 20.41 9.53 2.25
C GLU A 25 20.52 8.12 2.84
N MET A 26 20.63 7.13 1.97
CA MET A 26 20.73 5.73 2.35
C MET A 26 22.10 5.15 2.00
N PRO A 27 22.75 4.38 2.91
CA PRO A 27 23.97 3.67 2.59
C PRO A 27 23.80 2.77 1.37
N LEU A 28 24.86 2.61 0.57
CA LEU A 28 24.77 1.94 -0.74
C LEU A 28 24.11 0.55 -0.69
N LEU A 29 24.45 -0.28 0.29
CA LEU A 29 23.88 -1.64 0.37
C LEU A 29 22.41 -1.62 0.72
N ASP A 30 22.00 -0.67 1.56
CA ASP A 30 20.60 -0.53 1.99
C ASP A 30 19.74 0.12 0.90
N ALA A 31 20.38 0.91 0.01
CA ALA A 31 19.71 1.57 -1.13
C ALA A 31 19.25 0.58 -2.22
N HIS A 32 19.72 -0.68 -2.20
CA HIS A 32 19.33 -1.66 -3.20
C HIS A 32 17.82 -1.93 -3.18
N GLY A 33 17.18 -1.81 -4.34
CA GLY A 33 15.74 -2.01 -4.51
C GLY A 33 14.89 -0.76 -4.25
N ALA A 34 15.42 0.26 -3.57
CA ALA A 34 14.73 1.54 -3.37
C ALA A 34 14.68 2.36 -4.69
N THR A 35 13.92 3.44 -4.69
CA THR A 35 13.84 4.36 -5.83
C THR A 35 14.79 5.54 -5.62
N LEU A 36 15.61 5.84 -6.60
CA LEU A 36 16.49 7.00 -6.58
C LEU A 36 15.65 8.28 -6.57
N ALA A 37 15.89 9.17 -5.60
CA ALA A 37 15.08 10.37 -5.41
C ALA A 37 15.52 11.53 -6.32
N ASP A 38 16.82 11.68 -6.53
CA ASP A 38 17.42 12.77 -7.26
C ASP A 38 18.41 12.26 -8.31
N ASP A 39 18.70 13.07 -9.31
CA ASP A 39 19.71 12.76 -10.32
C ASP A 39 21.11 12.70 -9.69
N VAL A 40 21.93 11.73 -10.09
CA VAL A 40 23.30 11.55 -9.61
C VAL A 40 24.30 11.90 -10.69
N TYR A 41 25.31 12.68 -10.33
CA TYR A 41 26.32 13.20 -11.24
C TYR A 41 27.73 12.75 -10.83
N ALA A 42 28.57 12.47 -11.83
CA ALA A 42 30.03 12.34 -11.70
C ALA A 42 30.69 13.59 -12.32
N GLY A 43 31.02 14.57 -11.49
CA GLY A 43 31.34 15.92 -11.97
C GLY A 43 30.10 16.55 -12.63
N GLU A 44 30.21 16.95 -13.90
CA GLU A 44 29.10 17.51 -14.68
C GLU A 44 28.29 16.45 -15.46
N ARG A 45 28.75 15.20 -15.46
CA ARG A 45 28.09 14.12 -16.21
C ARG A 45 27.02 13.46 -15.37
N LEU A 46 25.78 13.50 -15.86
CA LEU A 46 24.69 12.71 -15.32
C LEU A 46 24.97 11.22 -15.53
N VAL A 47 24.90 10.43 -14.44
CA VAL A 47 25.18 8.98 -14.45
C VAL A 47 23.99 8.13 -14.03
N MET A 48 23.07 8.68 -13.25
CA MET A 48 21.81 8.01 -12.89
C MET A 48 20.70 9.05 -12.82
N HIS A 49 19.54 8.70 -13.39
CA HIS A 49 18.33 9.53 -13.33
C HIS A 49 17.52 9.24 -12.08
N SER A 50 16.90 10.27 -11.51
CA SER A 50 15.86 10.12 -10.50
C SER A 50 14.71 9.25 -11.00
N GLY A 51 14.00 8.58 -10.08
CA GLY A 51 12.89 7.68 -10.39
C GLY A 51 13.31 6.27 -10.80
N VAL A 52 14.59 5.99 -11.03
CA VAL A 52 15.03 4.62 -11.34
C VAL A 52 15.07 3.75 -10.08
N ARG A 53 14.69 2.48 -10.23
CA ARG A 53 14.89 1.48 -9.17
C ARG A 53 16.37 1.10 -9.10
N ILE A 54 16.97 1.26 -7.92
CA ILE A 54 18.39 1.00 -7.68
C ILE A 54 18.64 -0.51 -7.74
N ARG A 55 19.56 -0.91 -8.62
CA ARG A 55 20.01 -2.29 -8.83
C ARG A 55 21.50 -2.41 -8.51
N ALA A 56 22.03 -3.63 -8.51
CA ALA A 56 23.44 -3.90 -8.24
C ALA A 56 24.40 -3.07 -9.11
N THR A 57 24.06 -2.85 -10.39
CA THR A 57 24.85 -2.01 -11.30
C THR A 57 24.90 -0.54 -10.89
N HIS A 58 23.79 0.00 -10.35
CA HIS A 58 23.74 1.37 -9.83
C HIS A 58 24.58 1.52 -8.57
N ILE A 59 24.55 0.51 -7.67
CA ILE A 59 25.40 0.48 -6.48
C ILE A 59 26.88 0.46 -6.88
N GLY A 60 27.26 -0.40 -7.83
CA GLY A 60 28.63 -0.45 -8.35
C GLY A 60 29.09 0.87 -8.99
N LEU A 61 28.20 1.52 -9.76
CA LEU A 61 28.46 2.81 -10.36
C LEU A 61 28.64 3.91 -9.30
N ALA A 62 27.76 3.99 -8.32
CA ALA A 62 27.87 4.95 -7.22
C ALA A 62 29.20 4.79 -6.46
N ALA A 63 29.56 3.55 -6.13
CA ALA A 63 30.84 3.25 -5.47
C ALA A 63 32.06 3.66 -6.33
N SER A 64 31.98 3.44 -7.65
CA SER A 64 33.09 3.78 -8.58
C SER A 64 33.36 5.28 -8.69
N ILE A 65 32.35 6.12 -8.41
CA ILE A 65 32.50 7.58 -8.39
C ILE A 65 32.65 8.14 -6.96
N GLY A 66 32.86 7.25 -5.95
CA GLY A 66 33.18 7.62 -4.58
C GLY A 66 32.00 7.96 -3.68
N LEU A 67 30.78 7.65 -4.09
CA LEU A 67 29.59 7.85 -3.25
C LEU A 67 29.44 6.70 -2.25
N GLY A 68 29.21 7.03 -0.99
CA GLY A 68 28.87 6.06 0.08
C GLY A 68 27.38 5.95 0.37
N HIS A 69 26.59 6.90 -0.10
CA HIS A 69 25.16 7.00 0.08
C HIS A 69 24.47 7.41 -1.23
N LEU A 70 23.19 7.17 -1.32
CA LEU A 70 22.33 7.63 -2.41
C LEU A 70 21.07 8.27 -1.87
N PRO A 71 20.59 9.38 -2.48
CA PRO A 71 19.30 9.96 -2.15
C PRO A 71 18.19 9.01 -2.63
N THR A 72 17.44 8.43 -1.70
CA THR A 72 16.44 7.41 -2.00
C THR A 72 15.08 7.76 -1.41
N ARG A 73 14.03 7.21 -2.01
CA ARG A 73 12.70 7.15 -1.41
C ARG A 73 12.49 5.77 -0.79
N PRO A 74 11.98 5.69 0.45
CA PRO A 74 11.72 4.41 1.09
C PRO A 74 10.66 3.61 0.32
N HIS A 75 10.63 2.29 0.52
CA HIS A 75 9.52 1.48 0.07
C HIS A 75 8.25 1.89 0.82
N THR A 76 7.16 2.09 0.09
CA THR A 76 5.83 2.34 0.68
C THR A 76 5.43 1.18 1.56
N ARG A 77 4.99 1.46 2.78
CA ARG A 77 4.46 0.46 3.72
C ARG A 77 2.95 0.43 3.57
N VAL A 78 2.43 -0.72 3.19
CA VAL A 78 1.01 -0.93 2.96
C VAL A 78 0.49 -1.98 3.93
N VAL A 79 -0.54 -1.63 4.68
CA VAL A 79 -1.28 -2.59 5.51
C VAL A 79 -2.56 -2.98 4.80
N VAL A 80 -2.83 -4.27 4.74
CA VAL A 80 -4.03 -4.85 4.14
C VAL A 80 -4.86 -5.51 5.23
N LEU A 81 -6.13 -5.13 5.31
CA LEU A 81 -7.12 -5.69 6.21
C LEU A 81 -8.27 -6.29 5.39
N SER A 82 -8.84 -7.40 5.85
CA SER A 82 -10.09 -7.94 5.32
C SER A 82 -11.16 -7.94 6.40
N ALA A 83 -12.36 -7.52 6.02
CA ALA A 83 -13.53 -7.51 6.86
C ALA A 83 -14.56 -8.54 6.39
N GLY A 84 -15.13 -9.25 7.33
CA GLY A 84 -16.19 -10.26 7.15
C GLY A 84 -16.21 -11.16 8.36
N SER A 85 -17.36 -11.29 9.00
CA SER A 85 -17.54 -12.10 10.23
C SER A 85 -17.45 -13.60 9.98
N ASP A 86 -17.67 -14.03 8.75
CA ASP A 86 -17.66 -15.41 8.28
C ASP A 86 -16.33 -15.84 7.63
N LEU A 87 -15.33 -14.94 7.60
CA LEU A 87 -14.03 -15.20 6.99
C LEU A 87 -13.12 -16.01 7.90
N VAL A 88 -12.62 -17.13 7.39
CA VAL A 88 -11.73 -18.07 8.07
C VAL A 88 -10.38 -18.12 7.40
N GLU A 89 -9.31 -18.17 8.19
CA GLU A 89 -7.95 -18.36 7.67
C GLU A 89 -7.77 -19.66 6.88
N PRO A 90 -7.14 -19.60 5.71
CA PRO A 90 -6.78 -20.79 4.96
C PRO A 90 -6.00 -21.78 5.82
N GLY A 91 -6.34 -23.07 5.69
CA GLY A 91 -5.75 -24.16 6.48
C GLY A 91 -6.55 -24.56 7.73
N LYS A 92 -7.58 -23.79 8.11
CA LYS A 92 -8.57 -24.20 9.09
C LYS A 92 -9.75 -24.92 8.42
N LEU A 93 -10.53 -25.69 9.18
CA LEU A 93 -11.76 -26.31 8.67
C LEU A 93 -12.89 -25.29 8.69
N LEU A 94 -13.65 -25.21 7.60
CA LEU A 94 -14.86 -24.40 7.53
C LEU A 94 -16.00 -25.03 8.30
N ALA A 95 -16.82 -24.20 8.94
CA ALA A 95 -18.04 -24.61 9.63
C ALA A 95 -19.22 -23.74 9.15
N GLY A 96 -20.38 -24.35 8.93
CA GLY A 96 -21.58 -23.64 8.53
C GLY A 96 -21.45 -22.88 7.21
N ASN A 97 -21.63 -21.58 7.25
CA ASN A 97 -21.57 -20.68 6.10
C ASN A 97 -20.24 -19.92 6.00
N GLU A 98 -19.20 -20.39 6.68
CA GLU A 98 -17.88 -19.76 6.65
C GLU A 98 -17.23 -19.89 5.27
N GLU A 99 -16.44 -18.88 4.90
CA GLU A 99 -15.65 -18.84 3.67
C GLU A 99 -14.16 -18.59 3.99
N TYR A 100 -13.27 -19.02 3.09
CA TYR A 100 -11.86 -18.71 3.28
C TYR A 100 -11.56 -17.26 2.95
N GLU A 101 -10.84 -16.61 3.85
CA GLU A 101 -10.29 -15.30 3.62
C GLU A 101 -9.20 -15.36 2.52
N THR A 102 -9.44 -14.72 1.40
CA THR A 102 -8.56 -14.75 0.22
C THR A 102 -8.03 -13.37 -0.16
N ASN A 103 -8.81 -12.32 0.12
CA ASN A 103 -8.53 -10.96 -0.38
C ASN A 103 -7.28 -10.36 0.23
N SER A 104 -7.05 -10.49 1.53
CA SER A 104 -5.84 -9.93 2.14
C SER A 104 -4.57 -10.66 1.67
N TRP A 105 -4.66 -11.96 1.38
CA TRP A 105 -3.55 -12.72 0.80
C TRP A 105 -3.20 -12.22 -0.61
N LEU A 106 -4.21 -12.10 -1.47
CA LEU A 106 -4.07 -11.60 -2.84
C LEU A 106 -3.53 -10.18 -2.83
N LEU A 107 -4.17 -9.27 -2.10
CA LEU A 107 -3.81 -7.85 -2.08
C LEU A 107 -2.42 -7.63 -1.48
N THR A 108 -2.07 -8.32 -0.38
CA THR A 108 -0.72 -8.22 0.20
C THR A 108 0.35 -8.71 -0.77
N THR A 109 0.07 -9.77 -1.53
CA THR A 109 0.98 -10.28 -2.55
C THR A 109 1.13 -9.29 -3.70
N ALA A 110 0.03 -8.73 -4.20
CA ALA A 110 0.04 -7.69 -5.24
C ALA A 110 0.83 -6.44 -4.81
N VAL A 111 0.68 -6.01 -3.55
CA VAL A 111 1.47 -4.93 -2.96
C VAL A 111 2.97 -5.22 -3.04
N ARG A 112 3.38 -6.44 -2.72
CA ARG A 112 4.80 -6.87 -2.79
C ARG A 112 5.31 -6.95 -4.22
N GLU A 113 4.50 -7.44 -5.16
CA GLU A 113 4.81 -7.46 -6.59
C GLU A 113 4.99 -6.04 -7.15
N ALA A 114 4.21 -5.06 -6.65
CA ALA A 114 4.38 -3.66 -6.98
C ALA A 114 5.65 -3.03 -6.37
N GLY A 115 6.40 -3.76 -5.54
CA GLY A 115 7.66 -3.30 -4.92
C GLY A 115 7.48 -2.54 -3.61
N ALA A 116 6.30 -2.56 -3.02
CA ALA A 116 6.03 -2.03 -1.69
C ALA A 116 6.22 -3.09 -0.59
N VAL A 117 6.21 -2.67 0.68
CA VAL A 117 6.25 -3.58 1.83
C VAL A 117 4.82 -3.83 2.29
N GLY A 118 4.30 -5.02 2.02
CA GLY A 118 2.95 -5.44 2.38
C GLY A 118 2.90 -6.15 3.72
N TYR A 119 2.03 -5.67 4.60
CA TYR A 119 1.68 -6.30 5.88
C TYR A 119 0.20 -6.69 5.86
N ARG A 120 -0.12 -7.84 6.40
CA ARG A 120 -1.47 -8.34 6.53
C ARG A 120 -1.91 -8.30 8.00
N VAL A 121 -3.07 -7.74 8.26
CA VAL A 121 -3.74 -7.78 9.56
C VAL A 121 -4.91 -8.75 9.46
N HIS A 122 -4.91 -9.74 10.33
CA HIS A 122 -5.75 -10.93 10.20
C HIS A 122 -7.17 -10.77 10.70
N SER A 123 -7.48 -9.87 11.59
CA SER A 123 -8.81 -9.77 12.17
C SER A 123 -9.22 -8.32 12.32
N ILE A 124 -10.41 -8.02 11.84
CA ILE A 124 -11.05 -6.74 12.10
C ILE A 124 -12.03 -6.97 13.25
N PRO A 125 -11.94 -6.19 14.34
CA PRO A 125 -12.91 -6.26 15.42
C PRO A 125 -14.32 -5.88 14.94
N ASP A 126 -15.33 -6.49 15.54
CA ASP A 126 -16.74 -6.16 15.29
C ASP A 126 -17.23 -4.96 16.14
N ASP A 127 -16.38 -4.43 17.00
CA ASP A 127 -16.62 -3.25 17.82
C ASP A 127 -16.01 -2.00 17.22
N GLU A 128 -16.75 -0.90 17.19
CA GLU A 128 -16.33 0.35 16.54
C GLU A 128 -15.12 1.00 17.23
N GLU A 129 -15.04 0.96 18.57
CA GLU A 129 -13.92 1.57 19.31
C GLU A 129 -12.64 0.74 19.12
N GLU A 130 -12.76 -0.59 19.16
CA GLU A 130 -11.64 -1.48 18.91
C GLU A 130 -11.15 -1.38 17.46
N LEU A 131 -12.08 -1.35 16.49
CA LEU A 131 -11.75 -1.17 15.08
C LEU A 131 -11.04 0.15 14.83
N LYS A 132 -11.53 1.24 15.43
CA LYS A 132 -10.90 2.55 15.34
C LYS A 132 -9.48 2.52 15.87
N ALA A 133 -9.26 1.92 17.06
CA ALA A 133 -7.93 1.81 17.65
C ALA A 133 -6.98 0.98 16.76
N VAL A 134 -7.46 -0.11 16.14
CA VAL A 134 -6.68 -0.91 15.18
C VAL A 134 -6.29 -0.06 13.97
N ILE A 135 -7.23 0.68 13.37
CA ILE A 135 -6.95 1.51 12.19
C ILE A 135 -5.95 2.63 12.55
N GLU A 136 -6.15 3.32 13.68
CA GLU A 136 -5.25 4.38 14.14
C GLU A 136 -3.81 3.85 14.37
N ASP A 137 -3.66 2.66 14.98
CA ASP A 137 -2.35 2.02 15.15
C ASP A 137 -1.69 1.70 13.79
N GLN A 138 -2.47 1.25 12.81
CA GLN A 138 -1.92 0.99 11.47
C GLN A 138 -1.56 2.28 10.73
N LEU A 139 -2.33 3.35 10.85
CA LEU A 139 -2.04 4.65 10.23
C LEU A 139 -0.74 5.29 10.73
N VAL A 140 -0.30 4.97 11.95
CA VAL A 140 1.01 5.41 12.47
C VAL A 140 2.17 4.69 11.76
N ARG A 141 1.96 3.46 11.30
CA ARG A 141 3.01 2.58 10.79
C ARG A 141 3.01 2.45 9.28
N ALA A 142 1.86 2.66 8.65
CA ALA A 142 1.65 2.50 7.22
C ALA A 142 1.55 3.85 6.51
N ASP A 143 2.00 3.86 5.26
CA ASP A 143 1.81 4.98 4.35
C ASP A 143 0.48 4.85 3.59
N LEU A 144 -0.07 3.62 3.54
CA LEU A 144 -1.36 3.28 2.94
C LEU A 144 -2.00 2.12 3.70
N VAL A 145 -3.29 2.23 3.97
CA VAL A 145 -4.12 1.14 4.50
C VAL A 145 -5.15 0.76 3.43
N VAL A 146 -5.22 -0.51 3.10
CA VAL A 146 -6.20 -1.09 2.17
C VAL A 146 -7.14 -1.98 2.95
N VAL A 147 -8.43 -1.73 2.86
CA VAL A 147 -9.46 -2.54 3.52
C VAL A 147 -10.32 -3.18 2.44
N SER A 148 -10.48 -4.50 2.51
CA SER A 148 -11.36 -5.29 1.65
C SER A 148 -12.56 -5.75 2.47
N GLY A 149 -13.75 -5.67 1.91
CA GLY A 149 -14.99 -6.14 2.51
C GLY A 149 -16.10 -6.21 1.47
N GLU A 150 -17.15 -6.96 1.76
CA GLU A 150 -18.30 -7.06 0.88
C GLU A 150 -19.30 -5.93 1.17
N ARG A 151 -19.79 -5.26 0.11
CA ARG A 151 -20.79 -4.19 0.24
C ARG A 151 -22.13 -4.82 0.65
N GLY A 152 -22.71 -4.31 1.72
CA GLY A 152 -23.98 -4.83 2.29
C GLY A 152 -23.81 -5.79 3.45
N ASP A 153 -22.57 -6.09 3.83
CA ASP A 153 -22.25 -6.73 5.11
C ASP A 153 -22.16 -5.69 6.24
N ASP A 154 -22.58 -6.07 7.44
CA ASP A 154 -22.53 -5.23 8.65
C ASP A 154 -21.09 -4.74 8.93
N SER A 155 -20.10 -5.55 8.60
CA SER A 155 -18.68 -5.21 8.75
C SER A 155 -18.26 -4.06 7.83
N PHE A 156 -18.77 -3.99 6.59
CA PHE A 156 -18.50 -2.89 5.67
C PHE A 156 -19.08 -1.56 6.16
N ASP A 157 -20.31 -1.61 6.69
CA ASP A 157 -20.98 -0.43 7.25
C ASP A 157 -20.26 0.06 8.51
N LEU A 158 -19.76 -0.85 9.36
CA LEU A 158 -18.95 -0.53 10.52
C LEU A 158 -17.65 0.17 10.11
N ILE A 159 -16.92 -0.37 9.13
CA ILE A 159 -15.68 0.22 8.61
C ILE A 159 -15.95 1.62 8.07
N THR A 160 -16.99 1.78 7.25
CA THR A 160 -17.33 3.07 6.64
C THR A 160 -17.65 4.13 7.69
N ARG A 161 -18.41 3.77 8.73
CA ARG A 161 -18.69 4.66 9.86
C ARG A 161 -17.43 5.02 10.62
N THR A 162 -16.61 4.02 10.97
CA THR A 162 -15.36 4.23 11.71
C THR A 162 -14.42 5.15 10.94
N LEU A 163 -14.20 4.89 9.64
CA LEU A 163 -13.33 5.72 8.80
C LEU A 163 -13.85 7.16 8.68
N SER A 164 -15.18 7.37 8.66
CA SER A 164 -15.76 8.72 8.60
C SER A 164 -15.44 9.57 9.84
N THR A 165 -15.09 8.96 10.96
CA THR A 165 -14.64 9.69 12.16
C THR A 165 -13.15 10.06 12.10
N LEU A 166 -12.38 9.41 11.23
CA LEU A 166 -10.93 9.59 11.10
C LEU A 166 -10.54 10.51 9.94
N GLY A 167 -11.43 10.70 8.95
CA GLY A 167 -11.12 11.52 7.80
C GLY A 167 -12.27 11.71 6.83
N GLU A 168 -11.97 12.29 5.69
CA GLU A 168 -12.92 12.51 4.60
C GLU A 168 -13.10 11.22 3.78
N ILE A 169 -14.35 10.86 3.50
CA ILE A 169 -14.68 9.68 2.68
C ILE A 169 -15.22 10.12 1.33
N THR A 170 -14.67 9.55 0.29
CA THR A 170 -15.20 9.64 -1.06
C THR A 170 -15.66 8.26 -1.52
N THR A 171 -16.94 8.13 -1.87
CA THR A 171 -17.50 6.88 -2.41
C THR A 171 -17.58 6.97 -3.92
N VAL A 172 -17.09 5.92 -4.59
CA VAL A 172 -17.04 5.84 -6.05
C VAL A 172 -17.57 4.48 -6.50
N ASP A 173 -18.43 4.46 -7.49
CA ASP A 173 -18.85 3.24 -8.19
C ASP A 173 -18.05 3.11 -9.49
N LEU A 174 -17.32 1.99 -9.64
CA LEU A 174 -16.49 1.75 -10.82
C LEU A 174 -17.28 0.99 -11.89
N ALA A 175 -17.10 1.39 -13.16
CA ALA A 175 -17.59 0.65 -14.31
C ALA A 175 -16.66 -0.54 -14.58
N VAL A 176 -16.94 -1.68 -13.92
CA VAL A 176 -16.24 -2.95 -14.13
C VAL A 176 -17.23 -3.92 -14.77
N GLU A 177 -16.87 -4.51 -15.91
CA GLU A 177 -17.63 -5.60 -16.50
C GLU A 177 -17.38 -6.88 -15.68
N ASN A 178 -18.48 -7.58 -15.31
CA ASN A 178 -18.44 -8.87 -14.62
C ASN A 178 -18.15 -9.99 -15.60
#